data_9bede3547e9a4128bb94b78fccc04537
#
_entry.id   9bede3547e9a4128bb94b78fccc04537
#
_cell.length_a   1.000
_cell.length_b   1.000
_cell.length_c   1.000
_cell.angle_alpha   90.00
_cell.angle_beta   90.00
_cell.angle_gamma   90.00
#
_symmetry.space_group_name_H-M   'P 1'
#
loop_
_entity.id
_entity.type
_entity.pdbx_description
1 polymer ?
#
loop_
_entity_poly.entity_id
_entity_poly.type
_entity_poly.pdbx_seq_one_letter_code
_entity_poly.pdbx_strand_id
1 'polypeptide(L)'
;MIAIVAIAIASGAASALMFASVKSGALISLVLFNLAPLPLMVAAIGWGPLTAAIGGIAATSVFLLLFGFPFAFAFASTAALPAWWLGHLAMLGRPAPAASQGNGAAPPANATEWYPTGRLLLWMTGITALLAFVTLLSLGGDAESIAVAMKKGFARMVRMFSSRGIAIDEGIVDKMAAIAPAGLPAGPLIVMTVNLW
;
A
#
# COMPACT_ATOMS: atom_id res chain seq x y z
N MET A 1 6.67 -26.53 6.96
CA MET A 1 5.73 -25.64 7.67
C MET A 1 6.46 -24.59 8.52
N ILE A 2 7.43 -24.93 9.34
CA ILE A 2 8.18 -23.98 10.19
C ILE A 2 8.83 -22.85 9.37
N ALA A 3 9.47 -23.17 8.23
CA ALA A 3 10.10 -22.19 7.36
C ALA A 3 9.08 -21.15 6.80
N ILE A 4 7.88 -21.59 6.42
CA ILE A 4 6.83 -20.70 5.90
C ILE A 4 6.36 -19.72 7.00
N VAL A 5 6.17 -20.20 8.21
CA VAL A 5 5.80 -19.36 9.36
C VAL A 5 6.90 -18.37 9.71
N ALA A 6 8.17 -18.80 9.67
CA ALA A 6 9.31 -17.92 9.90
C ALA A 6 9.40 -16.81 8.85
N ILE A 7 9.19 -17.13 7.57
CA ILE A 7 9.17 -16.15 6.48
C ILE A 7 7.97 -15.20 6.63
N ALA A 8 6.81 -15.72 7.01
CA ALA A 8 5.62 -14.91 7.25
C ALA A 8 5.86 -13.87 8.36
N ILE A 9 6.42 -14.31 9.50
CA ILE A 9 6.74 -13.43 10.62
C ILE A 9 7.81 -12.42 10.22
N ALA A 10 8.88 -12.86 9.54
CA ALA A 10 9.96 -11.98 9.10
C ALA A 10 9.47 -10.90 8.12
N SER A 11 8.66 -11.28 7.12
CA SER A 11 8.09 -10.33 6.16
C SER A 11 7.10 -9.36 6.83
N GLY A 12 6.27 -9.86 7.75
CA GLY A 12 5.37 -9.03 8.55
C GLY A 12 6.12 -8.04 9.42
N ALA A 13 7.18 -8.49 10.12
CA ALA A 13 8.03 -7.63 10.95
C ALA A 13 8.75 -6.56 10.11
N ALA A 14 9.33 -6.94 8.96
CA ALA A 14 9.96 -5.98 8.06
C ALA A 14 8.98 -4.92 7.56
N SER A 15 7.79 -5.33 7.12
CA SER A 15 6.71 -4.45 6.70
C SER A 15 6.28 -3.51 7.83
N ALA A 16 6.11 -4.04 9.05
CA ALA A 16 5.76 -3.26 10.24
C ALA A 16 6.83 -2.22 10.57
N LEU A 17 8.10 -2.58 10.57
CA LEU A 17 9.20 -1.66 10.85
C LEU A 17 9.28 -0.54 9.80
N MET A 18 9.12 -0.87 8.51
CA MET A 18 9.07 0.12 7.44
C MET A 18 7.89 1.07 7.62
N PHE A 19 6.70 0.56 7.94
CA PHE A 19 5.52 1.38 8.19
C PHE A 19 5.68 2.27 9.43
N ALA A 20 6.20 1.72 10.53
CA ALA A 20 6.43 2.45 11.77
C ALA A 20 7.51 3.52 11.64
N SER A 21 8.41 3.41 10.66
CA SER A 21 9.49 4.37 10.42
C SER A 21 8.99 5.80 10.24
N VAL A 22 7.76 5.99 9.75
CA VAL A 22 7.14 7.33 9.61
C VAL A 22 7.14 8.12 10.91
N LYS A 23 7.11 7.45 12.06
CA LYS A 23 7.16 8.10 13.38
C LYS A 23 8.52 8.74 13.68
N SER A 24 9.61 8.27 13.08
CA SER A 24 10.94 8.89 13.24
C SER A 24 11.03 10.26 12.57
N GLY A 25 10.17 10.53 11.58
CA GLY A 25 10.10 11.76 10.81
C GLY A 25 11.37 12.07 9.99
N ALA A 26 12.30 11.12 9.80
CA ALA A 26 13.44 11.30 8.91
C ALA A 26 12.97 11.25 7.45
N LEU A 27 13.65 11.93 6.52
CA LEU A 27 13.28 11.90 5.10
C LEU A 27 13.31 10.48 4.54
N ILE A 28 14.29 9.68 4.95
CA ILE A 28 14.38 8.25 4.57
C ILE A 28 13.16 7.44 5.02
N SER A 29 12.50 7.84 6.10
CA SER A 29 11.31 7.17 6.62
C SER A 29 10.11 7.25 5.67
N LEU A 30 10.02 8.32 4.88
CA LEU A 30 8.98 8.43 3.84
C LEU A 30 9.19 7.38 2.76
N VAL A 31 10.43 7.11 2.38
CA VAL A 31 10.75 6.05 1.42
C VAL A 31 10.43 4.68 2.01
N LEU A 32 10.86 4.41 3.25
CA LEU A 32 10.58 3.15 3.92
C LEU A 32 9.08 2.92 4.11
N PHE A 33 8.35 3.96 4.50
CA PHE A 33 6.88 3.90 4.64
C PHE A 33 6.20 3.52 3.32
N ASN A 34 6.65 4.11 2.19
CA ASN A 34 6.13 3.78 0.87
C ASN A 34 6.48 2.34 0.43
N LEU A 35 7.60 1.80 0.89
CA LEU A 35 8.01 0.42 0.60
C LEU A 35 7.45 -0.61 1.60
N ALA A 36 6.67 -0.19 2.60
CA ALA A 36 6.14 -1.07 3.63
C ALA A 36 5.33 -2.27 3.08
N PRO A 37 4.53 -2.18 2.01
CA PRO A 37 3.83 -3.34 1.44
C PRO A 37 4.76 -4.36 0.78
N LEU A 38 5.97 -3.95 0.34
CA LEU A 38 6.88 -4.77 -0.47
C LEU A 38 7.27 -6.11 0.19
N PRO A 39 7.71 -6.18 1.47
CA PRO A 39 8.07 -7.45 2.08
C PRO A 39 6.92 -8.46 2.10
N LEU A 40 5.68 -8.01 2.32
CA LEU A 40 4.50 -8.87 2.29
C LEU A 40 4.17 -9.32 0.86
N MET A 41 4.32 -8.45 -0.15
CA MET A 41 4.13 -8.83 -1.56
C MET A 41 5.17 -9.87 -2.01
N VAL A 42 6.43 -9.69 -1.66
CA VAL A 42 7.49 -10.67 -1.95
C VAL A 42 7.18 -12.01 -1.29
N ALA A 43 6.72 -12.01 -0.03
CA ALA A 43 6.31 -13.23 0.66
C ALA A 43 5.10 -13.89 0.00
N ALA A 44 4.12 -13.10 -0.48
CA ALA A 44 2.94 -13.60 -1.20
C ALA A 44 3.34 -14.30 -2.51
N ILE A 45 4.22 -13.68 -3.29
CA ILE A 45 4.63 -14.21 -4.60
C ILE A 45 5.60 -15.40 -4.44
N GLY A 46 6.51 -15.34 -3.47
CA GLY A 46 7.55 -16.38 -3.30
C GLY A 46 7.06 -17.63 -2.57
N TRP A 47 6.15 -17.49 -1.60
CA TRP A 47 5.71 -18.59 -0.72
C TRP A 47 4.19 -18.72 -0.62
N GLY A 48 3.49 -17.98 -1.44
CA GLY A 48 2.04 -18.02 -1.53
C GLY A 48 1.31 -16.99 -0.66
N PRO A 49 0.06 -16.68 -1.02
CA PRO A 49 -0.71 -15.60 -0.40
C PRO A 49 -0.98 -15.82 1.10
N LEU A 50 -1.03 -17.07 1.57
CA LEU A 50 -1.20 -17.39 2.99
C LEU A 50 -0.02 -16.87 3.83
N THR A 51 1.20 -16.89 3.30
CA THR A 51 2.38 -16.37 4.00
C THR A 51 2.24 -14.87 4.26
N ALA A 52 1.81 -14.10 3.26
CA ALA A 52 1.54 -12.68 3.43
C ALA A 52 0.37 -12.40 4.38
N ALA A 53 -0.69 -13.24 4.32
CA ALA A 53 -1.82 -13.11 5.24
C ALA A 53 -1.40 -13.28 6.70
N ILE A 54 -0.66 -14.35 7.01
CA ILE A 54 -0.15 -14.63 8.35
C ILE A 54 0.77 -13.49 8.83
N GLY A 55 1.72 -13.06 7.98
CA GLY A 55 2.63 -11.95 8.30
C GLY A 55 1.89 -10.63 8.50
N GLY A 56 0.91 -10.33 7.65
CA GLY A 56 0.07 -9.14 7.75
C GLY A 56 -0.78 -9.11 9.02
N ILE A 57 -1.41 -10.24 9.37
CA ILE A 57 -2.20 -10.37 10.60
C ILE A 57 -1.29 -10.20 11.83
N ALA A 58 -0.14 -10.88 11.87
CA ALA A 58 0.80 -10.77 12.97
C ALA A 58 1.28 -9.32 13.16
N ALA A 59 1.68 -8.65 12.09
CA ALA A 59 2.11 -7.25 12.12
C ALA A 59 0.98 -6.30 12.57
N THR A 60 -0.23 -6.50 12.07
CA THR A 60 -1.42 -5.71 12.47
C THR A 60 -1.73 -5.90 13.95
N SER A 61 -1.64 -7.15 14.46
CA SER A 61 -1.86 -7.44 15.87
C SER A 61 -0.82 -6.74 16.77
N VAL A 62 0.44 -6.73 16.37
CA VAL A 62 1.49 -6.00 17.09
C VAL A 62 1.21 -4.50 17.10
N PHE A 63 0.78 -3.92 15.96
CA PHE A 63 0.40 -2.51 15.92
C PHE A 63 -0.81 -2.19 16.78
N LEU A 64 -1.80 -3.08 16.84
CA LEU A 64 -2.96 -2.92 17.71
C LEU A 64 -2.56 -2.83 19.18
N LEU A 65 -1.63 -3.69 19.59
CA LEU A 65 -1.16 -3.74 20.99
C LEU A 65 -0.26 -2.55 21.35
N LEU A 66 0.62 -2.11 20.45
CA LEU A 66 1.62 -1.08 20.74
C LEU A 66 1.12 0.34 20.47
N PHE A 67 0.28 0.54 19.45
CA PHE A 67 -0.10 1.87 18.94
C PHE A 67 -1.60 2.10 18.89
N GLY A 68 -2.39 1.07 19.22
CA GLY A 68 -3.84 1.14 19.22
C GLY A 68 -4.49 0.97 17.85
N PHE A 69 -5.82 0.93 17.86
CA PHE A 69 -6.67 0.62 16.71
C PHE A 69 -6.44 1.52 15.48
N PRO A 70 -6.34 2.86 15.59
CA PRO A 70 -6.22 3.71 14.41
C PRO A 70 -4.96 3.41 13.58
N PHE A 71 -3.83 3.14 14.25
CA PHE A 71 -2.56 2.85 13.57
C PHE A 71 -2.55 1.44 12.98
N ALA A 72 -3.10 0.46 13.69
CA ALA A 72 -3.27 -0.90 13.20
C ALA A 72 -4.19 -0.93 11.97
N PHE A 73 -5.31 -0.22 12.01
CA PHE A 73 -6.24 -0.11 10.90
C PHE A 73 -5.60 0.56 9.66
N ALA A 74 -4.84 1.63 9.88
CA ALA A 74 -4.10 2.29 8.80
C ALA A 74 -3.13 1.32 8.12
N PHE A 75 -2.32 0.56 8.89
CA PHE A 75 -1.41 -0.44 8.34
C PHE A 75 -2.17 -1.56 7.60
N ALA A 76 -3.20 -2.11 8.21
CA ALA A 76 -3.98 -3.19 7.63
C ALA A 76 -4.60 -2.78 6.28
N SER A 77 -5.21 -1.59 6.21
CA SER A 77 -5.91 -1.12 5.03
C SER A 77 -4.99 -0.63 3.91
N THR A 78 -3.84 -0.04 4.24
CA THR A 78 -2.95 0.58 3.23
C THR A 78 -1.77 -0.30 2.82
N ALA A 79 -1.35 -1.24 3.68
CA ALA A 79 -0.20 -2.10 3.42
C ALA A 79 -0.56 -3.58 3.38
N ALA A 80 -1.11 -4.14 4.48
CA ALA A 80 -1.26 -5.59 4.61
C ALA A 80 -2.31 -6.17 3.66
N LEU A 81 -3.51 -5.58 3.62
CA LEU A 81 -4.62 -6.07 2.79
C LEU A 81 -4.35 -5.92 1.29
N PRO A 82 -3.88 -4.75 0.78
CA PRO A 82 -3.49 -4.63 -0.62
C PRO A 82 -2.37 -5.58 -1.02
N ALA A 83 -1.33 -5.74 -0.18
CA ALA A 83 -0.21 -6.63 -0.46
C ALA A 83 -0.67 -8.09 -0.57
N TRP A 84 -1.47 -8.55 0.37
CA TRP A 84 -2.05 -9.89 0.34
C TRP A 84 -2.94 -10.10 -0.89
N TRP A 85 -3.87 -9.16 -1.15
CA TRP A 85 -4.84 -9.30 -2.24
C TRP A 85 -4.18 -9.27 -3.61
N LEU A 86 -3.31 -8.29 -3.86
CA LEU A 86 -2.62 -8.17 -5.14
C LEU A 86 -1.64 -9.34 -5.35
N GLY A 87 -0.94 -9.77 -4.29
CA GLY A 87 -0.10 -10.96 -4.33
C GLY A 87 -0.88 -12.22 -4.62
N HIS A 88 -2.07 -12.37 -4.04
CA HIS A 88 -2.97 -13.49 -4.34
C HIS A 88 -3.41 -13.47 -5.81
N LEU A 89 -3.86 -12.33 -6.31
CA LEU A 89 -4.26 -12.19 -7.71
C LEU A 89 -3.11 -12.47 -8.69
N ALA A 90 -1.92 -11.97 -8.40
CA ALA A 90 -0.75 -12.17 -9.24
C ALA A 90 -0.37 -13.66 -9.38
N MET A 91 -0.67 -14.47 -8.36
CA MET A 91 -0.40 -15.92 -8.36
C MET A 91 -1.55 -16.75 -8.97
N LEU A 92 -2.66 -16.12 -9.40
CA LEU A 92 -3.72 -16.83 -10.10
C LEU A 92 -3.30 -17.16 -11.53
N GLY A 93 -3.08 -18.44 -11.79
CA GLY A 93 -2.83 -18.99 -13.11
C GLY A 93 -3.95 -19.95 -13.52
N ARG A 94 -4.29 -19.96 -14.79
CA ARG A 94 -5.18 -20.97 -15.38
C ARG A 94 -4.45 -21.72 -16.48
N PRO A 95 -4.79 -23.00 -16.76
CA PRO A 95 -4.32 -23.68 -17.94
C PRO A 95 -4.68 -22.85 -19.18
N ALA A 96 -3.69 -22.59 -20.05
CA ALA A 96 -3.99 -21.89 -21.28
C ALA A 96 -5.02 -22.68 -22.10
N PRO A 97 -6.09 -22.04 -22.61
CA PRO A 97 -7.02 -22.72 -23.48
C PRO A 97 -6.28 -23.27 -24.69
N ALA A 98 -6.51 -24.54 -25.03
CA ALA A 98 -5.97 -25.16 -26.23
C ALA A 98 -6.35 -24.28 -27.41
N ALA A 99 -5.33 -23.67 -28.02
CA ALA A 99 -5.40 -22.57 -28.93
C ALA A 99 -6.65 -22.55 -29.84
N SER A 100 -7.37 -21.45 -29.80
CA SER A 100 -8.12 -20.96 -30.93
C SER A 100 -7.13 -20.22 -31.83
N GLN A 101 -6.66 -20.91 -32.81
CA GLN A 101 -5.52 -20.74 -33.67
C GLN A 101 -5.67 -19.66 -34.71
N GLY A 102 -4.71 -18.86 -34.80
CA GLY A 102 -4.19 -18.39 -36.05
C GLY A 102 -2.70 -18.73 -36.07
N ASN A 103 -2.28 -19.56 -37.01
CA ASN A 103 -0.89 -19.91 -37.31
C ASN A 103 -0.09 -20.81 -36.34
N GLY A 104 -0.41 -22.10 -36.33
CA GLY A 104 0.57 -23.18 -36.56
C GLY A 104 1.45 -23.66 -35.45
N ALA A 105 1.55 -23.04 -34.28
CA ALA A 105 2.28 -23.57 -33.12
C ALA A 105 1.32 -23.74 -31.97
N ALA A 106 0.96 -24.98 -31.66
CA ALA A 106 0.24 -25.30 -30.43
C ALA A 106 1.08 -24.84 -29.21
N PRO A 107 0.50 -24.11 -28.24
CA PRO A 107 1.22 -23.85 -26.99
C PRO A 107 1.61 -25.18 -26.35
N PRO A 108 2.74 -25.25 -25.65
CA PRO A 108 3.11 -26.46 -24.93
C PRO A 108 1.97 -26.87 -23.99
N ALA A 109 1.71 -28.17 -23.88
CA ALA A 109 0.60 -28.76 -23.14
C ALA A 109 0.46 -28.28 -21.68
N ASN A 110 1.48 -27.62 -21.13
CA ASN A 110 1.56 -27.09 -19.77
C ASN A 110 1.65 -25.56 -19.71
N ALA A 111 1.25 -24.85 -20.78
CA ALA A 111 1.25 -23.39 -20.76
C ALA A 111 0.26 -22.89 -19.72
N THR A 112 0.75 -22.08 -18.77
CA THR A 112 -0.08 -21.42 -17.76
C THR A 112 -0.29 -19.98 -18.17
N GLU A 113 -1.53 -19.55 -18.28
CA GLU A 113 -1.89 -18.16 -18.48
C GLU A 113 -2.05 -17.50 -17.09
N TRP A 114 -1.15 -16.57 -16.79
CA TRP A 114 -1.18 -15.83 -15.53
C TRP A 114 -2.26 -14.74 -15.57
N TYR A 115 -2.66 -14.30 -14.38
CA TYR A 115 -3.68 -13.25 -14.26
C TYR A 115 -3.25 -11.99 -15.05
N PRO A 116 -4.13 -11.44 -15.92
CA PRO A 116 -3.77 -10.32 -16.80
C PRO A 116 -3.34 -9.08 -16.01
N THR A 117 -2.18 -8.53 -16.33
CA THR A 117 -1.62 -7.34 -15.66
C THR A 117 -2.57 -6.15 -15.68
N GLY A 118 -3.33 -5.96 -16.78
CA GLY A 118 -4.34 -4.91 -16.88
C GLY A 118 -5.44 -5.01 -15.79
N ARG A 119 -5.83 -6.23 -15.40
CA ARG A 119 -6.79 -6.43 -14.30
C ARG A 119 -6.18 -6.15 -12.93
N LEU A 120 -4.88 -6.41 -12.74
CA LEU A 120 -4.18 -6.00 -11.52
C LEU A 120 -4.20 -4.48 -11.36
N LEU A 121 -3.92 -3.74 -12.44
CA LEU A 121 -3.99 -2.28 -12.43
C LEU A 121 -5.40 -1.76 -12.10
N LEU A 122 -6.44 -2.45 -12.61
CA LEU A 122 -7.83 -2.10 -12.30
C LEU A 122 -8.13 -2.31 -10.80
N TRP A 123 -7.66 -3.41 -10.20
CA TRP A 123 -7.77 -3.65 -8.76
C TRP A 123 -7.01 -2.61 -7.94
N MET A 124 -5.79 -2.25 -8.35
CA MET A 124 -5.02 -1.18 -7.70
C MET A 124 -5.79 0.13 -7.70
N THR A 125 -6.32 0.52 -8.86
CA THR A 125 -7.12 1.75 -8.99
C THR A 125 -8.36 1.70 -8.13
N GLY A 126 -9.06 0.56 -8.10
CA GLY A 126 -10.25 0.36 -7.28
C GLY A 126 -9.96 0.47 -5.78
N ILE A 127 -8.92 -0.21 -5.29
CA ILE A 127 -8.50 -0.14 -3.89
C ILE A 127 -8.09 1.29 -3.52
N THR A 128 -7.33 1.96 -4.38
CA THR A 128 -6.88 3.34 -4.15
C THR A 128 -8.07 4.31 -4.11
N ALA A 129 -9.01 4.19 -5.04
CA ALA A 129 -10.22 4.99 -5.08
C ALA A 129 -11.07 4.77 -3.81
N LEU A 130 -11.22 3.52 -3.38
CA LEU A 130 -11.93 3.19 -2.15
C LEU A 130 -11.25 3.80 -0.92
N LEU A 131 -9.93 3.69 -0.79
CA LEU A 131 -9.18 4.27 0.32
C LEU A 131 -9.28 5.80 0.31
N ALA A 132 -9.17 6.44 -0.86
CA ALA A 132 -9.37 7.88 -1.01
C ALA A 132 -10.78 8.30 -0.58
N PHE A 133 -11.81 7.58 -1.03
CA PHE A 133 -13.20 7.84 -0.69
C PHE A 133 -13.46 7.70 0.82
N VAL A 134 -12.99 6.62 1.44
CA VAL A 134 -13.09 6.42 2.90
C VAL A 134 -12.37 7.53 3.65
N THR A 135 -11.19 7.95 3.17
CA THR A 135 -10.44 9.06 3.78
C THR A 135 -11.23 10.37 3.70
N LEU A 136 -11.80 10.70 2.53
CA LEU A 136 -12.63 11.89 2.35
C LEU A 136 -13.85 11.89 3.28
N LEU A 137 -14.55 10.75 3.39
CA LEU A 137 -15.66 10.61 4.33
C LEU A 137 -15.23 10.79 5.79
N SER A 138 -14.06 10.28 6.16
CA SER A 138 -13.53 10.41 7.52
C SER A 138 -13.12 11.84 7.87
N LEU A 139 -12.84 12.67 6.88
CA LEU A 139 -12.49 14.10 7.03
C LEU A 139 -13.72 15.03 7.15
N GLY A 140 -14.94 14.49 7.00
CA GLY A 140 -16.17 15.25 7.20
C GLY A 140 -17.13 15.28 6.01
N GLY A 141 -16.70 14.83 4.82
CA GLY A 141 -17.56 14.69 3.63
C GLY A 141 -17.90 16.00 2.91
N ASP A 142 -17.70 17.16 3.53
CA ASP A 142 -17.89 18.48 2.94
C ASP A 142 -16.55 19.15 2.58
N ALA A 143 -16.57 20.00 1.57
CA ALA A 143 -15.35 20.63 1.03
C ALA A 143 -14.62 21.49 2.08
N GLU A 144 -15.36 22.14 2.97
CA GLU A 144 -14.79 22.99 4.01
C GLU A 144 -14.05 22.19 5.08
N SER A 145 -14.65 21.10 5.60
CA SER A 145 -14.03 20.19 6.57
C SER A 145 -12.77 19.55 6.00
N ILE A 146 -12.81 19.13 4.73
CA ILE A 146 -11.66 18.57 4.02
C ILE A 146 -10.53 19.60 3.92
N ALA A 147 -10.82 20.82 3.51
CA ALA A 147 -9.83 21.90 3.40
C ALA A 147 -9.18 22.22 4.76
N VAL A 148 -10.00 22.33 5.81
CA VAL A 148 -9.50 22.56 7.19
C VAL A 148 -8.63 21.40 7.69
N ALA A 149 -9.04 20.17 7.46
CA ALA A 149 -8.27 18.98 7.87
C ALA A 149 -6.93 18.89 7.13
N MET A 150 -6.95 19.18 5.82
CA MET A 150 -5.75 19.25 4.98
C MET A 150 -4.79 20.33 5.46
N LYS A 151 -5.30 21.55 5.70
CA LYS A 151 -4.51 22.66 6.22
C LYS A 151 -3.87 22.33 7.56
N LYS A 152 -4.60 21.68 8.48
CA LYS A 152 -4.06 21.20 9.75
C LYS A 152 -2.99 20.12 9.57
N GLY A 153 -3.17 19.20 8.61
CA GLY A 153 -2.21 18.16 8.27
C GLY A 153 -0.90 18.76 7.75
N PHE A 154 -0.99 19.67 6.78
CA PHE A 154 0.17 20.37 6.23
C PHE A 154 0.89 21.23 7.28
N ALA A 155 0.14 21.96 8.10
CA ALA A 155 0.74 22.76 9.18
C ALA A 155 1.49 21.90 10.22
N ARG A 156 1.04 20.66 10.48
CA ARG A 156 1.80 19.72 11.32
C ARG A 156 3.08 19.26 10.62
N MET A 157 3.00 18.94 9.34
CA MET A 157 4.14 18.52 8.54
C MET A 157 5.19 19.62 8.47
N VAL A 158 4.78 20.86 8.20
CA VAL A 158 5.70 22.04 8.19
C VAL A 158 6.36 22.22 9.53
N ARG A 159 5.62 22.16 10.64
CA ARG A 159 6.21 22.25 11.99
C ARG A 159 7.23 21.15 12.25
N MET A 160 6.98 19.94 11.77
CA MET A 160 7.91 18.83 11.89
C MET A 160 9.20 19.06 11.09
N PHE A 161 9.13 19.67 9.91
CA PHE A 161 10.30 20.02 9.10
C PHE A 161 11.02 21.26 9.63
N SER A 162 10.28 22.28 10.08
CA SER A 162 10.87 23.50 10.66
C SER A 162 11.64 23.23 11.94
N SER A 163 11.17 22.30 12.77
CA SER A 163 11.92 21.84 13.96
C SER A 163 13.25 21.17 13.63
N ARG A 164 13.49 20.84 12.36
CA ARG A 164 14.73 20.27 11.81
C ARG A 164 15.56 21.24 10.99
N GLY A 165 15.23 22.52 11.04
CA GLY A 165 15.98 23.58 10.33
C GLY A 165 15.61 23.73 8.85
N ILE A 166 14.54 23.07 8.38
CA ILE A 166 14.04 23.25 7.01
C ILE A 166 12.94 24.31 7.05
N ALA A 167 13.24 25.52 6.63
CA ALA A 167 12.26 26.58 6.52
C ALA A 167 11.36 26.33 5.30
N ILE A 168 10.05 26.19 5.53
CA ILE A 168 9.03 26.09 4.47
C ILE A 168 8.16 27.33 4.57
N ASP A 169 7.99 28.03 3.44
CA ASP A 169 7.16 29.23 3.35
C ASP A 169 5.67 28.89 3.60
N GLU A 170 5.01 29.63 4.48
CA GLU A 170 3.59 29.45 4.79
C GLU A 170 2.69 29.61 3.55
N GLY A 171 3.07 30.45 2.59
CA GLY A 171 2.36 30.60 1.33
C GLY A 171 2.34 29.33 0.46
N ILE A 172 3.35 28.47 0.61
CA ILE A 172 3.39 27.18 -0.05
C ILE A 172 2.38 26.23 0.60
N VAL A 173 2.21 26.29 1.91
CA VAL A 173 1.27 25.44 2.67
C VAL A 173 -0.17 25.67 2.21
N ASP A 174 -0.56 26.91 2.05
CA ASP A 174 -1.93 27.27 1.59
C ASP A 174 -2.18 26.79 0.16
N LYS A 175 -1.20 26.94 -0.74
CA LYS A 175 -1.28 26.44 -2.12
C LYS A 175 -1.35 24.91 -2.16
N MET A 176 -0.53 24.23 -1.37
CA MET A 176 -0.55 22.77 -1.29
C MET A 176 -1.86 22.25 -0.69
N ALA A 177 -2.40 22.92 0.33
CA ALA A 177 -3.68 22.54 0.92
C ALA A 177 -4.87 22.68 -0.07
N ALA A 178 -4.81 23.66 -0.97
CA ALA A 178 -5.83 23.86 -2.01
C ALA A 178 -5.80 22.75 -3.08
N ILE A 179 -4.60 22.22 -3.42
CA ILE A 179 -4.42 21.20 -4.47
C ILE A 179 -4.51 19.78 -3.90
N ALA A 180 -4.29 19.62 -2.59
CA ALA A 180 -4.20 18.32 -1.94
C ALA A 180 -5.41 17.39 -2.15
N PRO A 181 -6.68 17.86 -2.15
CA PRO A 181 -7.81 16.98 -2.39
C PRO A 181 -7.74 16.27 -3.75
N ALA A 182 -7.22 16.94 -4.78
CA ALA A 182 -7.01 16.34 -6.11
C ALA A 182 -5.87 15.31 -6.13
N GLY A 183 -4.87 15.49 -5.25
CA GLY A 183 -3.71 14.58 -5.13
C GLY A 183 -3.93 13.37 -4.20
N LEU A 184 -5.01 13.33 -3.41
CA LEU A 184 -5.28 12.25 -2.46
C LEU A 184 -5.19 10.83 -3.06
N PRO A 185 -5.76 10.55 -4.24
CA PRO A 185 -5.64 9.22 -4.82
C PRO A 185 -4.26 8.91 -5.40
N ALA A 186 -3.44 9.92 -5.68
CA ALA A 186 -2.14 9.72 -6.33
C ALA A 186 -1.12 9.03 -5.39
N GLY A 187 -1.10 9.37 -4.11
CA GLY A 187 -0.17 8.78 -3.14
C GLY A 187 -0.25 7.26 -3.08
N PRO A 188 -1.40 6.66 -2.72
CA PRO A 188 -1.58 5.22 -2.69
C PRO A 188 -1.33 4.53 -4.04
N LEU A 189 -1.72 5.17 -5.17
CA LEU A 189 -1.44 4.63 -6.51
C LEU A 189 0.06 4.53 -6.78
N ILE A 190 0.83 5.57 -6.47
CA ILE A 190 2.29 5.56 -6.63
C ILE A 190 2.89 4.46 -5.77
N VAL A 191 2.50 4.37 -4.49
CA VAL A 191 2.99 3.34 -3.57
C VAL A 191 2.72 1.95 -4.12
N MET A 192 1.50 1.66 -4.54
CA MET A 192 1.12 0.36 -5.06
C MET A 192 1.84 0.04 -6.38
N THR A 193 2.00 1.02 -7.27
CA THR A 193 2.71 0.84 -8.54
C THR A 193 4.18 0.53 -8.30
N VAL A 194 4.86 1.29 -7.44
CA VAL A 194 6.28 1.06 -7.11
C VAL A 194 6.51 -0.31 -6.49
N ASN A 195 5.57 -0.83 -5.70
CA ASN A 195 5.72 -2.13 -5.04
C ASN A 195 5.34 -3.33 -5.94
N LEU A 196 4.67 -3.09 -7.09
CA LEU A 196 4.31 -4.13 -8.06
C LEU A 196 5.38 -4.35 -9.13
N TRP A 197 6.23 -3.37 -9.39
CA TRP A 197 7.35 -3.44 -10.32
C TRP A 197 8.66 -3.76 -9.61
#